data_e8b92af12036b5f050069d5674a596e3
#
_entry.id   e8b92af12036b5f050069d5674a596e3
#
_cell.length_a   1.000
_cell.length_b   1.000
_cell.length_c   1.000
_cell.angle_alpha   90.00
_cell.angle_beta   90.00
_cell.angle_gamma   90.00
#
_symmetry.space_group_name_H-M   'P 1'
#
loop_
_entity.id
_entity.type
_entity.pdbx_description
1 polymer ?
#
loop_
_entity_poly.entity_id
_entity_poly.type
_entity_poly.pdbx_seq_one_letter_code
_entity_poly.pdbx_strand_id
1 'polypeptide(L)'
;MKKDQTDNMEEEMKEMAKRTAVAALAGVMSVGMLTGCGSKTLDGTKTVATVDGTDIPLGVVSLYAREQQQQTTAMYMSYMGSADNIWDQTADEDSGETYGDQAVTSSLESIEKMYILKEKASDYNVELTDEEETAIADAASQFMAANSEETIKELAVTEDQVKTLLELQTIQKKMYDPIVAEGNITVSDDEANQTTFTYVSISTSGDDVTDEDKETKKEQAQEILDKMKEDPTADMSEVAQGVDESYSAVQGNFTTKESEDEDEDSSGAAYPDEVISVLRGLKDGEVADDIIETDTGYYVVRLDKINDEDATASKRESLQNSKESTYYTETTNQWLDDADVKVVKKVLKTLKITDKHTFTAPTSTPTPSPEATPEVTEEATPTPEADVTEEAEATETPAAEETETAEDTEATVTPTEEAEATETPEATPTEAAK
;
A
#
# COMPACT_ATOMS: atom_id res chain seq x y z
N MET A 1 20.50 7.19 29.79
CA MET A 1 19.56 8.32 29.72
C MET A 1 19.00 8.59 28.32
N LYS A 2 19.71 8.40 27.19
CA LYS A 2 19.12 8.59 25.84
C LYS A 2 18.29 7.39 25.32
N LYS A 3 18.57 6.18 25.80
CA LYS A 3 17.85 4.97 25.36
C LYS A 3 16.46 4.86 25.98
N ASP A 4 16.32 5.28 27.24
CA ASP A 4 15.01 5.26 27.92
C ASP A 4 14.00 6.28 27.37
N GLN A 5 14.47 7.37 26.74
CA GLN A 5 13.59 8.37 26.13
C GLN A 5 13.10 7.95 24.72
N THR A 6 13.89 7.18 23.98
CA THR A 6 13.48 6.64 22.69
C THR A 6 12.49 5.50 22.84
N ASP A 7 12.70 4.61 23.78
CA ASP A 7 11.78 3.50 24.07
C ASP A 7 10.41 4.00 24.57
N ASN A 8 10.40 5.06 25.40
CA ASN A 8 9.16 5.68 25.87
C ASN A 8 8.39 6.43 24.78
N MET A 9 9.12 7.04 23.83
CA MET A 9 8.52 7.76 22.69
C MET A 9 7.96 6.80 21.63
N GLU A 10 8.59 5.61 21.44
CA GLU A 10 8.05 4.54 20.60
C GLU A 10 6.80 3.91 21.20
N GLU A 11 6.73 3.73 22.52
CA GLU A 11 5.53 3.25 23.21
C GLU A 11 4.40 4.28 23.14
N GLU A 12 4.67 5.56 23.36
CA GLU A 12 3.66 6.63 23.21
C GLU A 12 3.16 6.77 21.76
N MET A 13 4.03 6.61 20.76
CA MET A 13 3.60 6.61 19.34
C MET A 13 2.77 5.37 18.99
N LYS A 14 3.10 4.19 19.52
CA LYS A 14 2.29 2.97 19.35
C LYS A 14 0.93 3.10 20.04
N GLU A 15 0.88 3.70 21.22
CA GLU A 15 -0.39 3.98 21.93
C GLU A 15 -1.22 5.05 21.22
N MET A 16 -0.62 6.11 20.69
CA MET A 16 -1.31 7.08 19.83
C MET A 16 -1.82 6.46 18.53
N ALA A 17 -1.05 5.59 17.90
CA ALA A 17 -1.46 4.89 16.69
C ALA A 17 -2.66 3.96 16.93
N LYS A 18 -2.70 3.27 18.09
CA LYS A 18 -3.84 2.44 18.50
C LYS A 18 -5.10 3.28 18.72
N ARG A 19 -4.99 4.42 19.39
CA ARG A 19 -6.11 5.35 19.63
C ARG A 19 -6.63 5.99 18.35
N THR A 20 -5.75 6.29 17.39
CA THR A 20 -6.11 6.87 16.10
C THR A 20 -6.83 5.87 15.20
N ALA A 21 -6.59 4.57 15.36
CA ALA A 21 -7.21 3.53 14.52
C ALA A 21 -8.73 3.40 14.76
N VAL A 22 -9.18 3.50 16.01
CA VAL A 22 -10.63 3.46 16.32
C VAL A 22 -11.30 4.78 15.94
N ALA A 23 -10.63 5.93 16.14
CA ALA A 23 -11.15 7.24 15.75
C ALA A 23 -11.26 7.42 14.23
N ALA A 24 -10.41 6.76 13.44
CA ALA A 24 -10.46 6.82 11.98
C ALA A 24 -11.66 6.03 11.38
N LEU A 25 -12.10 4.97 12.05
CA LEU A 25 -13.29 4.20 11.67
C LEU A 25 -14.60 4.95 11.99
N ALA A 26 -14.57 5.81 13.02
CA ALA A 26 -15.70 6.66 13.39
C ALA A 26 -15.80 7.97 12.60
N GLY A 27 -14.93 8.17 11.61
CA GLY A 27 -14.93 9.33 10.72
C GLY A 27 -16.31 9.56 10.13
N VAL A 28 -16.95 10.57 10.68
CA VAL A 28 -18.31 11.04 10.50
C VAL A 28 -18.87 10.72 9.11
N MET A 29 -19.63 9.64 8.98
CA MET A 29 -20.52 9.47 7.84
C MET A 29 -21.65 10.47 7.99
N SER A 30 -21.50 11.66 7.43
CA SER A 30 -22.63 12.54 7.21
C SER A 30 -23.34 12.10 5.93
N VAL A 31 -24.45 11.43 6.10
CA VAL A 31 -25.28 10.99 4.98
C VAL A 31 -26.03 12.19 4.43
N GLY A 32 -25.74 12.55 3.16
CA GLY A 32 -26.53 13.54 2.42
C GLY A 32 -27.99 13.12 2.26
N MET A 33 -28.90 14.06 2.28
CA MET A 33 -30.34 13.84 2.26
C MET A 33 -30.78 12.87 1.18
N LEU A 34 -31.42 11.79 1.61
CA LEU A 34 -32.08 10.84 0.77
C LEU A 34 -33.54 11.27 0.56
N THR A 35 -33.86 11.74 -0.62
CA THR A 35 -35.26 11.92 -1.01
C THR A 35 -35.77 10.67 -1.70
N GLY A 36 -36.07 9.67 -0.94
CA GLY A 36 -36.63 8.40 -1.40
C GLY A 36 -38.11 8.29 -1.10
N CYS A 37 -38.96 8.35 -2.11
CA CYS A 37 -40.38 8.21 -2.01
C CYS A 37 -40.80 6.73 -1.87
N GLY A 38 -41.29 6.33 -0.68
CA GLY A 38 -42.25 5.21 -0.60
C GLY A 38 -41.74 3.78 -0.54
N SER A 39 -40.48 3.50 -0.16
CA SER A 39 -40.02 2.14 0.10
C SER A 39 -40.40 1.66 1.50
N LYS A 40 -40.68 0.35 1.66
CA LYS A 40 -40.88 -0.25 2.97
C LYS A 40 -39.64 0.03 3.81
N THR A 41 -39.83 0.56 5.01
CA THR A 41 -38.73 0.79 5.95
C THR A 41 -37.98 -0.50 6.17
N LEU A 42 -36.66 -0.46 5.96
CA LEU A 42 -35.74 -1.57 6.25
C LEU A 42 -35.81 -1.90 7.75
N ASP A 43 -35.83 -3.17 8.10
CA ASP A 43 -35.84 -3.61 9.50
C ASP A 43 -34.49 -4.25 9.84
N GLY A 44 -33.57 -3.43 10.35
CA GLY A 44 -32.21 -3.83 10.67
C GLY A 44 -32.07 -4.78 11.85
N THR A 45 -33.15 -5.00 12.61
CA THR A 45 -33.15 -5.96 13.75
C THR A 45 -33.32 -7.42 13.30
N LYS A 46 -33.67 -7.64 12.03
CA LYS A 46 -33.86 -9.01 11.51
C LYS A 46 -32.53 -9.69 11.31
N THR A 47 -32.47 -10.97 11.69
CA THR A 47 -31.37 -11.86 11.37
C THR A 47 -31.29 -12.05 9.85
N VAL A 48 -30.18 -11.64 9.24
CA VAL A 48 -29.91 -11.80 7.79
C VAL A 48 -29.11 -13.06 7.50
N ALA A 49 -28.28 -13.47 8.43
CA ALA A 49 -27.54 -14.74 8.39
C ALA A 49 -27.23 -15.22 9.80
N THR A 50 -26.79 -16.48 9.91
CA THR A 50 -26.15 -17.01 11.12
C THR A 50 -24.83 -17.64 10.76
N VAL A 51 -23.82 -17.47 11.61
CA VAL A 51 -22.50 -18.11 11.54
C VAL A 51 -22.32 -18.90 12.82
N ASP A 52 -22.19 -20.22 12.72
CA ASP A 52 -22.06 -21.16 13.85
C ASP A 52 -23.11 -20.95 14.95
N GLY A 53 -24.32 -20.59 14.51
CA GLY A 53 -25.47 -20.33 15.38
C GLY A 53 -25.54 -18.92 15.96
N THR A 54 -24.57 -18.04 15.69
CA THR A 54 -24.61 -16.64 16.08
C THR A 54 -25.36 -15.81 15.05
N ASP A 55 -26.35 -15.04 15.49
CA ASP A 55 -27.19 -14.21 14.62
C ASP A 55 -26.44 -12.96 14.13
N ILE A 56 -26.54 -12.70 12.82
CA ILE A 56 -26.07 -11.48 12.18
C ILE A 56 -27.28 -10.58 11.89
N PRO A 57 -27.40 -9.41 12.55
CA PRO A 57 -28.49 -8.47 12.29
C PRO A 57 -28.29 -7.75 10.94
N LEU A 58 -29.36 -7.54 10.19
CA LEU A 58 -29.33 -6.84 8.91
C LEU A 58 -28.76 -5.41 9.03
N GLY A 59 -28.96 -4.72 10.16
CA GLY A 59 -28.44 -3.37 10.38
C GLY A 59 -26.91 -3.29 10.34
N VAL A 60 -26.20 -4.32 10.87
CA VAL A 60 -24.73 -4.40 10.79
C VAL A 60 -24.28 -4.48 9.33
N VAL A 61 -24.92 -5.37 8.56
CA VAL A 61 -24.63 -5.53 7.12
C VAL A 61 -25.01 -4.27 6.33
N SER A 62 -26.15 -3.64 6.66
CA SER A 62 -26.60 -2.40 6.03
C SER A 62 -25.60 -1.28 6.24
N LEU A 63 -25.09 -1.09 7.45
CA LEU A 63 -24.10 -0.05 7.75
C LEU A 63 -22.80 -0.31 6.96
N TYR A 64 -22.27 -1.52 7.05
CA TYR A 64 -21.04 -1.88 6.34
C TYR A 64 -21.17 -1.74 4.82
N ALA A 65 -22.29 -2.21 4.23
CA ALA A 65 -22.52 -2.05 2.79
C ALA A 65 -22.57 -0.58 2.35
N ARG A 66 -23.08 0.30 3.21
CA ARG A 66 -23.09 1.75 2.93
C ARG A 66 -21.70 2.38 3.07
N GLU A 67 -20.89 1.92 4.01
CA GLU A 67 -19.47 2.32 4.09
C GLU A 67 -18.73 1.94 2.79
N GLN A 68 -18.88 0.70 2.34
CA GLN A 68 -18.26 0.23 1.09
C GLN A 68 -18.78 1.01 -0.12
N GLN A 69 -20.09 1.29 -0.19
CA GLN A 69 -20.67 2.13 -1.24
C GLN A 69 -20.01 3.52 -1.28
N GLN A 70 -19.84 4.15 -0.13
CA GLN A 70 -19.23 5.48 -0.03
C GLN A 70 -17.78 5.47 -0.53
N GLN A 71 -16.98 4.51 -0.06
CA GLN A 71 -15.57 4.38 -0.44
C GLN A 71 -15.42 4.15 -1.95
N THR A 72 -16.20 3.21 -2.50
CA THR A 72 -16.19 2.90 -3.93
C THR A 72 -16.64 4.10 -4.76
N THR A 73 -17.73 4.77 -4.36
CA THR A 73 -18.21 5.98 -5.04
C THR A 73 -17.14 7.09 -5.05
N ALA A 74 -16.47 7.31 -3.92
CA ALA A 74 -15.38 8.30 -3.81
C ALA A 74 -14.19 7.96 -4.71
N MET A 75 -13.82 6.67 -4.79
CA MET A 75 -12.78 6.18 -5.68
C MET A 75 -13.13 6.45 -7.15
N TYR A 76 -14.33 6.07 -7.60
CA TYR A 76 -14.79 6.32 -8.97
C TYR A 76 -14.83 7.82 -9.29
N MET A 77 -15.31 8.65 -8.38
CA MET A 77 -15.29 10.12 -8.53
C MET A 77 -13.86 10.65 -8.72
N SER A 78 -12.89 10.10 -7.99
CA SER A 78 -11.49 10.51 -8.07
C SER A 78 -10.83 10.13 -9.40
N TYR A 79 -11.07 8.90 -9.90
CA TYR A 79 -10.41 8.39 -11.09
C TYR A 79 -11.15 8.69 -12.40
N MET A 80 -12.48 8.67 -12.36
CA MET A 80 -13.32 8.78 -13.56
C MET A 80 -14.04 10.14 -13.67
N GLY A 81 -13.95 10.96 -12.62
CA GLY A 81 -14.65 12.27 -12.54
C GLY A 81 -16.15 12.17 -12.35
N SER A 82 -16.75 10.97 -12.39
CA SER A 82 -18.17 10.71 -12.13
C SER A 82 -18.34 9.30 -11.56
N ALA A 83 -19.37 9.15 -10.73
CA ALA A 83 -19.83 7.87 -10.20
C ALA A 83 -21.31 7.60 -10.56
N ASP A 84 -21.80 8.26 -11.60
CA ASP A 84 -23.20 8.15 -12.01
C ASP A 84 -23.51 6.76 -12.60
N ASN A 85 -24.63 6.19 -12.19
CA ASN A 85 -25.15 4.90 -12.66
C ASN A 85 -24.25 3.69 -12.42
N ILE A 86 -23.35 3.70 -11.44
CA ILE A 86 -22.49 2.55 -11.14
C ILE A 86 -23.32 1.40 -10.56
N TRP A 87 -24.15 1.70 -9.56
CA TRP A 87 -24.78 0.68 -8.72
C TRP A 87 -25.96 -0.02 -9.38
N ASP A 88 -26.65 0.67 -10.31
CA ASP A 88 -27.79 0.14 -11.05
C ASP A 88 -27.36 -0.59 -12.35
N GLN A 89 -26.05 -0.57 -12.72
CA GLN A 89 -25.54 -1.32 -13.87
C GLN A 89 -25.56 -2.82 -13.60
N THR A 90 -25.87 -3.59 -14.66
CA THR A 90 -25.80 -5.06 -14.62
C THR A 90 -24.34 -5.51 -14.52
N ALA A 91 -24.03 -6.25 -13.49
CA ALA A 91 -22.70 -6.84 -13.26
C ALA A 91 -22.60 -8.24 -13.86
N ASP A 92 -23.71 -8.97 -13.93
CA ASP A 92 -23.81 -10.31 -14.50
C ASP A 92 -25.04 -10.38 -15.42
N GLU A 93 -24.81 -10.53 -16.72
CA GLU A 93 -25.87 -10.56 -17.75
C GLU A 93 -26.75 -11.81 -17.63
N ASP A 94 -26.21 -12.94 -17.14
CA ASP A 94 -26.94 -14.21 -17.04
C ASP A 94 -27.97 -14.20 -15.89
N SER A 95 -27.59 -13.65 -14.74
CA SER A 95 -28.45 -13.53 -13.56
C SER A 95 -29.25 -12.24 -13.54
N GLY A 96 -28.80 -11.19 -14.22
CA GLY A 96 -29.34 -9.83 -14.16
C GLY A 96 -29.02 -9.13 -12.84
N GLU A 97 -28.03 -9.61 -12.09
CA GLU A 97 -27.53 -8.98 -10.87
C GLU A 97 -26.84 -7.65 -11.19
N THR A 98 -27.11 -6.64 -10.36
CA THR A 98 -26.45 -5.33 -10.46
C THR A 98 -25.18 -5.28 -9.58
N TYR A 99 -24.29 -4.30 -9.85
CA TYR A 99 -23.17 -4.05 -8.93
C TYR A 99 -23.65 -3.74 -7.50
N GLY A 100 -24.82 -3.10 -7.36
CA GLY A 100 -25.43 -2.88 -6.07
C GLY A 100 -25.87 -4.18 -5.36
N ASP A 101 -26.38 -5.17 -6.10
CA ASP A 101 -26.75 -6.49 -5.54
C ASP A 101 -25.48 -7.28 -5.15
N GLN A 102 -24.42 -7.21 -5.95
CA GLN A 102 -23.11 -7.80 -5.61
C GLN A 102 -22.49 -7.15 -4.37
N ALA A 103 -22.53 -5.82 -4.27
CA ALA A 103 -22.04 -5.10 -3.10
C ALA A 103 -22.73 -5.54 -1.80
N VAL A 104 -24.05 -5.82 -1.84
CA VAL A 104 -24.79 -6.34 -0.70
C VAL A 104 -24.33 -7.75 -0.34
N THR A 105 -24.12 -8.62 -1.33
CA THR A 105 -23.66 -9.99 -1.11
C THR A 105 -22.24 -10.03 -0.54
N SER A 106 -21.31 -9.30 -1.15
CA SER A 106 -19.91 -9.22 -0.67
C SER A 106 -19.79 -8.57 0.71
N SER A 107 -20.68 -7.60 1.02
CA SER A 107 -20.73 -7.01 2.36
C SER A 107 -21.19 -8.03 3.41
N LEU A 108 -22.17 -8.88 3.09
CA LEU A 108 -22.58 -9.94 3.99
C LEU A 108 -21.44 -10.94 4.23
N GLU A 109 -20.77 -11.42 3.18
CA GLU A 109 -19.63 -12.33 3.30
C GLU A 109 -18.49 -11.74 4.14
N SER A 110 -18.21 -10.44 3.98
CA SER A 110 -17.22 -9.74 4.79
C SER A 110 -17.61 -9.72 6.28
N ILE A 111 -18.89 -9.45 6.58
CA ILE A 111 -19.38 -9.48 7.95
C ILE A 111 -19.35 -10.92 8.51
N GLU A 112 -19.73 -11.94 7.73
CA GLU A 112 -19.63 -13.34 8.14
C GLU A 112 -18.19 -13.71 8.54
N LYS A 113 -17.19 -13.31 7.73
CA LYS A 113 -15.75 -13.47 8.07
C LYS A 113 -15.36 -12.74 9.36
N MET A 114 -15.84 -11.51 9.56
CA MET A 114 -15.55 -10.78 10.79
C MET A 114 -16.15 -11.47 12.03
N TYR A 115 -17.32 -12.10 11.94
CA TYR A 115 -17.89 -12.91 13.03
C TYR A 115 -17.03 -14.13 13.33
N ILE A 116 -16.53 -14.82 12.32
CA ILE A 116 -15.59 -15.95 12.48
C ILE A 116 -14.28 -15.49 13.13
N LEU A 117 -13.73 -14.37 12.67
CA LEU A 117 -12.53 -13.78 13.30
C LEU A 117 -12.77 -13.47 14.77
N LYS A 118 -13.93 -12.91 15.13
CA LYS A 118 -14.30 -12.64 16.52
C LYS A 118 -14.41 -13.92 17.33
N GLU A 119 -14.98 -15.00 16.77
CA GLU A 119 -15.07 -16.30 17.43
C GLU A 119 -13.67 -16.90 17.71
N LYS A 120 -12.78 -16.81 16.73
CA LYS A 120 -11.40 -17.32 16.82
C LYS A 120 -10.43 -16.41 17.58
N ALA A 121 -10.81 -15.17 17.90
CA ALA A 121 -9.93 -14.19 18.51
C ALA A 121 -9.24 -14.68 19.78
N SER A 122 -9.96 -15.44 20.63
CA SER A 122 -9.40 -16.01 21.85
C SER A 122 -8.30 -17.05 21.60
N ASP A 123 -8.32 -17.77 20.47
CA ASP A 123 -7.30 -18.76 20.10
C ASP A 123 -5.97 -18.08 19.77
N TYR A 124 -6.05 -16.83 19.33
CA TYR A 124 -4.91 -15.97 18.99
C TYR A 124 -4.54 -14.98 20.12
N ASN A 125 -5.15 -15.10 21.30
CA ASN A 125 -4.98 -14.17 22.41
C ASN A 125 -5.32 -12.71 22.03
N VAL A 126 -6.28 -12.54 21.13
CA VAL A 126 -6.79 -11.24 20.70
C VAL A 126 -8.08 -10.94 21.48
N GLU A 127 -8.10 -9.83 22.17
CA GLU A 127 -9.25 -9.27 22.88
C GLU A 127 -9.25 -7.75 22.78
N LEU A 128 -10.40 -7.13 22.94
CA LEU A 128 -10.49 -5.68 23.04
C LEU A 128 -10.00 -5.23 24.43
N THR A 129 -9.29 -4.13 24.48
CA THR A 129 -8.92 -3.49 25.75
C THR A 129 -10.04 -2.61 26.26
N ASP A 130 -10.04 -2.27 27.56
CA ASP A 130 -11.03 -1.37 28.16
C ASP A 130 -11.06 0.01 27.46
N GLU A 131 -9.89 0.48 26.99
CA GLU A 131 -9.76 1.72 26.21
C GLU A 131 -10.40 1.60 24.83
N GLU A 132 -10.22 0.47 24.13
CA GLU A 132 -10.85 0.21 22.84
C GLU A 132 -12.35 0.09 22.96
N GLU A 133 -12.86 -0.61 23.98
CA GLU A 133 -14.30 -0.71 24.26
C GLU A 133 -14.92 0.66 24.53
N THR A 134 -14.22 1.50 25.31
CA THR A 134 -14.67 2.88 25.59
C THR A 134 -14.69 3.72 24.32
N ALA A 135 -13.63 3.65 23.52
CA ALA A 135 -13.54 4.39 22.25
C ALA A 135 -14.61 3.96 21.26
N ILE A 136 -14.91 2.66 21.17
CA ILE A 136 -15.99 2.11 20.34
C ILE A 136 -17.36 2.63 20.80
N ALA A 137 -17.62 2.65 22.12
CA ALA A 137 -18.88 3.16 22.65
C ALA A 137 -19.05 4.65 22.35
N ASP A 138 -17.99 5.44 22.56
CA ASP A 138 -17.99 6.88 22.28
C ASP A 138 -18.18 7.14 20.78
N ALA A 139 -17.51 6.39 19.90
CA ALA A 139 -17.62 6.51 18.46
C ALA A 139 -19.03 6.18 17.97
N ALA A 140 -19.65 5.12 18.49
CA ALA A 140 -21.03 4.77 18.15
C ALA A 140 -22.03 5.85 18.59
N SER A 141 -21.85 6.39 19.79
CA SER A 141 -22.69 7.49 20.28
C SER A 141 -22.53 8.76 19.44
N GLN A 142 -21.29 9.10 19.05
CA GLN A 142 -21.02 10.23 18.14
C GLN A 142 -21.64 10.01 16.77
N PHE A 143 -21.56 8.80 16.21
CA PHE A 143 -22.21 8.46 14.96
C PHE A 143 -23.72 8.68 15.03
N MET A 144 -24.38 8.21 16.08
CA MET A 144 -25.82 8.42 16.29
C MET A 144 -26.19 9.90 16.41
N ALA A 145 -25.35 10.70 17.09
CA ALA A 145 -25.58 12.14 17.29
C ALA A 145 -25.29 12.98 16.03
N ALA A 146 -24.34 12.55 15.20
CA ALA A 146 -23.94 13.26 13.98
C ALA A 146 -24.92 13.06 12.80
N ASN A 147 -25.75 12.01 12.84
CA ASN A 147 -26.68 11.68 11.79
C ASN A 147 -28.14 12.02 12.17
N SER A 148 -28.94 12.42 11.18
CA SER A 148 -30.36 12.69 11.40
C SER A 148 -31.13 11.40 11.73
N GLU A 149 -32.26 11.52 12.44
CA GLU A 149 -33.16 10.39 12.69
C GLU A 149 -33.63 9.70 11.39
N GLU A 150 -33.80 10.46 10.31
CA GLU A 150 -34.18 9.95 9.01
C GLU A 150 -33.05 9.10 8.42
N THR A 151 -31.82 9.57 8.49
CA THR A 151 -30.62 8.84 8.08
C THR A 151 -30.45 7.54 8.84
N ILE A 152 -30.52 7.57 10.16
CA ILE A 152 -30.41 6.39 11.03
C ILE A 152 -31.52 5.37 10.70
N LYS A 153 -32.74 5.84 10.49
CA LYS A 153 -33.86 5.00 10.09
C LYS A 153 -33.66 4.36 8.71
N GLU A 154 -33.03 5.05 7.80
CA GLU A 154 -32.74 4.54 6.45
C GLU A 154 -31.61 3.55 6.44
N LEU A 155 -30.55 3.80 7.22
CA LEU A 155 -29.50 2.83 7.50
C LEU A 155 -30.03 1.59 8.24
N ALA A 156 -31.17 1.74 8.91
CA ALA A 156 -31.82 0.73 9.73
C ALA A 156 -30.92 0.20 10.84
N VAL A 157 -30.15 1.06 11.49
CA VAL A 157 -29.19 0.69 12.52
C VAL A 157 -29.60 1.19 13.90
N THR A 158 -29.14 0.48 14.91
CA THR A 158 -29.16 0.90 16.32
C THR A 158 -27.73 1.21 16.78
N GLU A 159 -27.59 1.95 17.87
CA GLU A 159 -26.28 2.23 18.47
C GLU A 159 -25.50 0.96 18.78
N ASP A 160 -26.18 -0.09 19.29
CA ASP A 160 -25.54 -1.39 19.57
C ASP A 160 -25.03 -2.08 18.29
N GLN A 161 -25.71 -1.93 17.17
CA GLN A 161 -25.27 -2.47 15.87
C GLN A 161 -24.06 -1.69 15.31
N VAL A 162 -24.01 -0.38 15.54
CA VAL A 162 -22.82 0.44 15.22
C VAL A 162 -21.63 -0.02 16.10
N LYS A 163 -21.83 -0.22 17.40
CA LYS A 163 -20.80 -0.78 18.29
C LYS A 163 -20.32 -2.14 17.79
N THR A 164 -21.27 -3.03 17.45
CA THR A 164 -20.94 -4.37 16.93
C THR A 164 -20.05 -4.28 15.68
N LEU A 165 -20.36 -3.42 14.72
CA LEU A 165 -19.54 -3.26 13.53
C LEU A 165 -18.12 -2.76 13.87
N LEU A 166 -18.01 -1.75 14.74
CA LEU A 166 -16.72 -1.21 15.17
C LEU A 166 -15.87 -2.24 15.95
N GLU A 167 -16.51 -3.06 16.80
CA GLU A 167 -15.85 -4.19 17.48
C GLU A 167 -15.30 -5.20 16.45
N LEU A 168 -16.13 -5.61 15.49
CA LEU A 168 -15.77 -6.57 14.46
C LEU A 168 -14.58 -6.06 13.62
N GLN A 169 -14.61 -4.81 13.17
CA GLN A 169 -13.54 -4.18 12.40
C GLN A 169 -12.25 -4.05 13.23
N THR A 170 -12.36 -3.73 14.52
CA THR A 170 -11.20 -3.64 15.43
C THR A 170 -10.55 -5.01 15.62
N ILE A 171 -11.37 -6.05 15.88
CA ILE A 171 -10.87 -7.43 16.00
C ILE A 171 -10.25 -7.91 14.69
N GLN A 172 -10.89 -7.67 13.54
CA GLN A 172 -10.34 -8.01 12.23
C GLN A 172 -8.93 -7.44 12.04
N LYS A 173 -8.74 -6.16 12.38
CA LYS A 173 -7.43 -5.51 12.29
C LYS A 173 -6.41 -6.15 13.24
N LYS A 174 -6.81 -6.47 14.47
CA LYS A 174 -5.93 -7.09 15.48
C LYS A 174 -5.59 -8.54 15.16
N MET A 175 -6.42 -9.24 14.40
CA MET A 175 -6.23 -10.63 14.02
C MET A 175 -5.25 -10.80 12.84
N TYR A 176 -4.97 -9.74 12.09
CA TYR A 176 -4.12 -9.83 10.90
C TYR A 176 -2.71 -10.35 11.26
N ASP A 177 -2.00 -9.63 12.12
CA ASP A 177 -0.61 -9.96 12.47
C ASP A 177 -0.43 -11.37 13.08
N PRO A 178 -1.26 -11.79 14.05
CA PRO A 178 -1.11 -13.13 14.62
C PRO A 178 -1.44 -14.26 13.62
N ILE A 179 -2.41 -14.07 12.72
CA ILE A 179 -2.70 -15.04 11.65
C ILE A 179 -1.51 -15.15 10.69
N VAL A 180 -1.02 -14.02 10.20
CA VAL A 180 0.12 -13.97 9.27
C VAL A 180 1.38 -14.58 9.90
N ALA A 181 1.62 -14.36 11.19
CA ALA A 181 2.76 -14.92 11.91
C ALA A 181 2.77 -16.46 11.91
N GLU A 182 1.62 -17.13 11.89
CA GLU A 182 1.52 -18.59 11.77
C GLU A 182 2.02 -19.11 10.42
N GLY A 183 1.88 -18.32 9.36
CA GLY A 183 2.29 -18.68 8.01
C GLY A 183 3.81 -18.84 7.84
N ASN A 184 4.61 -18.28 8.76
CA ASN A 184 6.07 -18.25 8.66
C ASN A 184 6.56 -17.84 7.26
N ILE A 185 5.91 -16.82 6.71
CA ILE A 185 6.07 -16.37 5.33
C ILE A 185 7.45 -15.77 5.13
N THR A 186 8.13 -16.20 4.08
CA THR A 186 9.48 -15.71 3.75
C THR A 186 9.57 -15.41 2.26
N VAL A 187 10.40 -14.43 1.93
CA VAL A 187 10.76 -14.07 0.55
C VAL A 187 12.24 -14.42 0.36
N SER A 188 12.53 -15.30 -0.58
CA SER A 188 13.90 -15.69 -0.90
C SER A 188 14.64 -14.58 -1.66
N ASP A 189 15.97 -14.69 -1.70
CA ASP A 189 16.78 -13.77 -2.50
C ASP A 189 16.49 -13.92 -4.00
N ASP A 190 16.23 -15.13 -4.45
CA ASP A 190 15.91 -15.42 -5.85
C ASP A 190 14.62 -14.71 -6.33
N GLU A 191 13.63 -14.59 -5.45
CA GLU A 191 12.37 -13.88 -5.74
C GLU A 191 12.51 -12.36 -5.66
N ALA A 192 13.38 -11.87 -4.78
CA ALA A 192 13.47 -10.45 -4.44
C ALA A 192 14.54 -9.69 -5.23
N ASN A 193 15.68 -10.34 -5.57
CA ASN A 193 16.79 -9.64 -6.19
C ASN A 193 16.40 -8.97 -7.49
N GLN A 194 16.72 -7.68 -7.60
CA GLN A 194 16.36 -6.84 -8.73
C GLN A 194 17.60 -6.36 -9.47
N THR A 195 17.50 -6.42 -10.81
CA THR A 195 18.40 -5.74 -11.73
C THR A 195 17.75 -4.43 -12.16
N THR A 196 18.45 -3.32 -12.09
CA THR A 196 17.97 -2.01 -12.56
C THR A 196 18.66 -1.58 -13.85
N PHE A 197 17.93 -0.91 -14.70
CA PHE A 197 18.40 -0.42 -15.99
C PHE A 197 17.71 0.89 -16.36
N THR A 198 18.35 1.65 -17.23
CA THR A 198 17.77 2.85 -17.84
C THR A 198 17.57 2.61 -19.33
N TYR A 199 16.44 3.05 -19.86
CA TYR A 199 16.09 2.85 -21.26
C TYR A 199 15.37 4.05 -21.86
N VAL A 200 15.51 4.19 -23.17
CA VAL A 200 14.65 5.03 -24.03
C VAL A 200 13.84 4.10 -24.91
N SER A 201 12.52 4.26 -24.94
CA SER A 201 11.60 3.54 -25.81
C SER A 201 11.04 4.49 -26.86
N ILE A 202 11.20 4.14 -28.13
CA ILE A 202 10.73 4.92 -29.29
C ILE A 202 9.66 4.09 -29.99
N SER A 203 8.38 4.41 -29.73
CA SER A 203 7.25 3.66 -30.28
C SER A 203 7.13 3.82 -31.80
N THR A 204 6.92 2.69 -32.46
CA THR A 204 6.56 2.61 -33.89
C THR A 204 5.12 2.16 -34.11
N SER A 205 4.32 2.11 -33.02
CA SER A 205 2.92 1.72 -33.06
C SER A 205 2.04 2.94 -33.36
N GLY A 206 0.95 2.72 -34.10
CA GLY A 206 -0.06 3.74 -34.42
C GLY A 206 -0.50 3.62 -35.89
N ASP A 207 -1.78 3.87 -36.16
CA ASP A 207 -2.39 3.76 -37.49
C ASP A 207 -1.81 4.77 -38.48
N ASP A 208 -1.19 5.85 -38.01
CA ASP A 208 -0.61 6.93 -38.85
C ASP A 208 0.91 6.78 -39.04
N VAL A 209 1.57 5.75 -38.44
CA VAL A 209 3.02 5.55 -38.54
C VAL A 209 3.39 4.88 -39.88
N THR A 210 4.08 5.62 -40.72
CA THR A 210 4.54 5.11 -42.05
C THR A 210 5.88 4.36 -41.93
N ASP A 211 6.25 3.63 -42.97
CA ASP A 211 7.56 2.97 -43.01
C ASP A 211 8.74 3.98 -43.01
N GLU A 212 8.53 5.19 -43.61
CA GLU A 212 9.52 6.29 -43.52
C GLU A 212 9.69 6.81 -42.09
N ASP A 213 8.57 6.91 -41.33
CA ASP A 213 8.62 7.29 -39.92
C ASP A 213 9.37 6.24 -39.09
N LYS A 214 9.17 4.96 -39.36
CA LYS A 214 9.89 3.88 -38.67
C LYS A 214 11.38 3.95 -38.92
N GLU A 215 11.80 4.20 -40.18
CA GLU A 215 13.22 4.34 -40.53
C GLU A 215 13.83 5.57 -39.82
N THR A 216 13.12 6.71 -39.83
CA THR A 216 13.55 7.92 -39.10
C THR A 216 13.71 7.65 -37.59
N LYS A 217 12.76 6.97 -36.99
CA LYS A 217 12.81 6.60 -35.56
C LYS A 217 13.94 5.62 -35.28
N LYS A 218 14.25 4.73 -36.20
CA LYS A 218 15.39 3.83 -36.09
C LYS A 218 16.72 4.58 -36.13
N GLU A 219 16.85 5.56 -37.03
CA GLU A 219 18.04 6.42 -37.12
C GLU A 219 18.20 7.24 -35.81
N GLN A 220 17.10 7.76 -35.26
CA GLN A 220 17.11 8.48 -33.97
C GLN A 220 17.52 7.57 -32.80
N ALA A 221 16.99 6.33 -32.76
CA ALA A 221 17.42 5.35 -31.77
C ALA A 221 18.91 5.04 -31.87
N GLN A 222 19.42 4.89 -33.09
CA GLN A 222 20.84 4.65 -33.35
C GLN A 222 21.71 5.84 -32.94
N GLU A 223 21.26 7.08 -33.17
CA GLU A 223 21.96 8.29 -32.73
C GLU A 223 22.06 8.37 -31.21
N ILE A 224 20.98 8.02 -30.49
CA ILE A 224 20.98 7.95 -29.02
C ILE A 224 21.99 6.89 -28.56
N LEU A 225 21.93 5.69 -29.14
CA LEU A 225 22.83 4.58 -28.81
C LEU A 225 24.31 4.99 -29.00
N ASP A 226 24.63 5.59 -30.15
CA ASP A 226 26.00 5.98 -30.49
C ASP A 226 26.54 6.99 -29.46
N LYS A 227 25.73 7.99 -29.08
CA LYS A 227 26.08 8.97 -28.03
C LYS A 227 26.26 8.33 -26.66
N MET A 228 25.38 7.39 -26.29
CA MET A 228 25.50 6.64 -25.04
C MET A 228 26.72 5.72 -25.02
N LYS A 229 27.14 5.17 -26.17
CA LYS A 229 28.40 4.41 -26.27
C LYS A 229 29.65 5.28 -26.19
N GLU A 230 29.58 6.54 -26.65
CA GLU A 230 30.69 7.51 -26.48
C GLU A 230 30.88 7.89 -25.03
N ASP A 231 29.80 8.08 -24.28
CA ASP A 231 29.80 8.32 -22.84
C ASP A 231 28.68 7.51 -22.12
N PRO A 232 28.98 6.30 -21.66
CA PRO A 232 28.00 5.46 -20.95
C PRO A 232 27.50 6.07 -19.63
N THR A 233 28.20 7.08 -19.11
CA THR A 233 27.84 7.74 -17.85
C THR A 233 26.95 8.98 -18.03
N ALA A 234 26.72 9.38 -19.29
CA ALA A 234 25.88 10.52 -19.63
C ALA A 234 24.44 10.31 -19.12
N ASP A 235 23.76 11.41 -18.87
CA ASP A 235 22.31 11.38 -18.60
C ASP A 235 21.58 10.98 -19.88
N MET A 236 21.04 9.76 -19.90
CA MET A 236 20.36 9.20 -21.07
C MET A 236 19.13 10.02 -21.47
N SER A 237 18.47 10.68 -20.51
CA SER A 237 17.33 11.54 -20.82
C SER A 237 17.75 12.82 -21.52
N GLU A 238 18.86 13.44 -21.11
CA GLU A 238 19.43 14.61 -21.78
C GLU A 238 19.92 14.24 -23.18
N VAL A 239 20.54 13.07 -23.35
CA VAL A 239 20.99 12.56 -24.65
C VAL A 239 19.80 12.34 -25.58
N ALA A 240 18.72 11.70 -25.10
CA ALA A 240 17.51 11.42 -25.88
C ALA A 240 16.80 12.71 -26.30
N GLN A 241 16.61 13.65 -25.38
CA GLN A 241 16.00 14.96 -25.65
C GLN A 241 16.86 15.80 -26.64
N GLY A 242 18.14 15.59 -26.64
CA GLY A 242 19.05 16.21 -27.62
C GLY A 242 18.88 15.69 -29.04
N VAL A 243 18.21 14.55 -29.23
CA VAL A 243 17.85 13.97 -30.54
C VAL A 243 16.42 14.37 -30.92
N ASP A 244 15.48 14.22 -29.98
CA ASP A 244 14.10 14.67 -30.13
C ASP A 244 13.56 15.08 -28.74
N GLU A 245 12.98 16.28 -28.62
CA GLU A 245 12.49 16.83 -27.37
C GLU A 245 11.37 15.97 -26.71
N SER A 246 10.71 15.11 -27.50
CA SER A 246 9.68 14.20 -27.00
C SER A 246 10.22 12.92 -26.37
N TYR A 247 11.50 12.62 -26.52
CA TYR A 247 12.12 11.43 -25.98
C TYR A 247 12.62 11.66 -24.56
N SER A 248 12.42 10.68 -23.69
CA SER A 248 12.93 10.66 -22.34
C SER A 248 13.37 9.26 -21.94
N ALA A 249 14.39 9.18 -21.11
CA ALA A 249 14.77 7.92 -20.50
C ALA A 249 13.92 7.62 -19.27
N VAL A 250 13.68 6.34 -19.04
CA VAL A 250 12.96 5.82 -17.88
C VAL A 250 13.82 4.76 -17.21
N GLN A 251 13.85 4.75 -15.89
CA GLN A 251 14.47 3.69 -15.14
C GLN A 251 13.46 2.56 -14.92
N GLY A 252 13.92 1.34 -15.15
CA GLY A 252 13.17 0.12 -14.93
C GLY A 252 13.92 -0.87 -14.05
N ASN A 253 13.22 -1.89 -13.60
CA ASN A 253 13.82 -3.02 -12.91
C ASN A 253 13.12 -4.33 -13.29
N PHE A 254 13.83 -5.43 -13.13
CA PHE A 254 13.31 -6.79 -13.31
C PHE A 254 14.00 -7.75 -12.34
N THR A 255 13.35 -8.90 -12.08
CA THR A 255 13.92 -9.92 -11.20
C THR A 255 15.19 -10.52 -11.81
N THR A 256 16.29 -10.44 -11.05
CA THR A 256 17.63 -10.83 -11.52
C THR A 256 17.67 -12.29 -11.96
N LYS A 257 17.06 -13.20 -11.18
CA LYS A 257 16.93 -14.61 -11.55
C LYS A 257 15.77 -14.79 -12.53
N GLU A 258 16.02 -15.58 -13.57
CA GLU A 258 14.97 -16.01 -14.50
C GLU A 258 14.03 -16.99 -13.81
N SER A 259 12.71 -16.85 -14.01
CA SER A 259 11.74 -17.83 -13.54
C SER A 259 11.92 -19.16 -14.28
N GLU A 260 11.84 -20.26 -13.53
CA GLU A 260 11.82 -21.61 -14.10
C GLU A 260 10.40 -22.03 -14.55
N ASP A 261 9.38 -21.30 -14.10
CA ASP A 261 7.98 -21.54 -14.45
C ASP A 261 7.56 -20.64 -15.61
N GLU A 262 7.24 -21.26 -16.75
CA GLU A 262 6.76 -20.55 -17.95
C GLU A 262 5.42 -19.83 -17.73
N ASP A 263 4.68 -20.20 -16.67
CA ASP A 263 3.37 -19.62 -16.32
C ASP A 263 3.47 -18.47 -15.27
N GLU A 264 4.57 -18.39 -14.51
CA GLU A 264 4.86 -17.23 -13.71
C GLU A 264 5.72 -16.26 -14.53
N ASP A 265 5.07 -15.34 -15.20
CA ASP A 265 5.69 -14.14 -15.77
C ASP A 265 6.30 -13.29 -14.66
N SER A 266 7.41 -13.78 -14.12
CA SER A 266 8.13 -13.26 -12.97
C SER A 266 8.83 -11.94 -13.26
N SER A 267 8.92 -11.56 -14.56
CA SER A 267 9.35 -10.24 -14.95
C SER A 267 8.24 -9.21 -14.76
N GLY A 268 6.98 -9.71 -14.52
CA GLY A 268 5.82 -8.85 -14.52
C GLY A 268 5.66 -8.17 -15.85
N ALA A 269 5.93 -8.87 -16.95
CA ALA A 269 5.71 -8.48 -18.37
C ALA A 269 5.72 -6.97 -18.68
N ALA A 270 6.44 -6.19 -17.88
CA ALA A 270 6.54 -4.75 -18.10
C ALA A 270 7.43 -4.42 -19.30
N TYR A 271 8.26 -5.39 -19.75
CA TYR A 271 9.24 -5.19 -20.81
C TYR A 271 9.23 -6.36 -21.79
N PRO A 272 9.49 -6.08 -23.09
CA PRO A 272 9.62 -7.14 -24.09
C PRO A 272 10.75 -8.12 -23.76
N ASP A 273 10.56 -9.40 -24.09
CA ASP A 273 11.55 -10.47 -23.84
C ASP A 273 12.90 -10.18 -24.50
N GLU A 274 12.89 -9.54 -25.69
CA GLU A 274 14.09 -9.12 -26.39
C GLU A 274 14.91 -8.14 -25.54
N VAL A 275 14.25 -7.23 -24.83
CA VAL A 275 14.90 -6.24 -23.96
C VAL A 275 15.52 -6.94 -22.75
N ILE A 276 14.76 -7.79 -22.08
CA ILE A 276 15.25 -8.54 -20.90
C ILE A 276 16.40 -9.47 -21.28
N SER A 277 16.31 -10.15 -22.42
CA SER A 277 17.36 -11.04 -22.92
C SER A 277 18.69 -10.32 -23.15
N VAL A 278 18.67 -9.12 -23.73
CA VAL A 278 19.86 -8.30 -23.91
C VAL A 278 20.40 -7.83 -22.56
N LEU A 279 19.55 -7.31 -21.68
CA LEU A 279 19.94 -6.82 -20.37
C LEU A 279 20.62 -7.90 -19.52
N ARG A 280 20.15 -9.16 -19.58
CA ARG A 280 20.79 -10.28 -18.86
C ARG A 280 22.21 -10.59 -19.31
N GLY A 281 22.63 -10.13 -20.50
CA GLY A 281 23.99 -10.27 -21.04
C GLY A 281 24.94 -9.14 -20.64
N LEU A 282 24.43 -8.03 -20.13
CA LEU A 282 25.22 -6.83 -19.81
C LEU A 282 25.80 -6.87 -18.40
N LYS A 283 26.75 -5.98 -18.16
CA LYS A 283 27.36 -5.69 -16.85
C LYS A 283 26.92 -4.33 -16.34
N ASP A 284 27.19 -4.08 -15.07
CA ASP A 284 26.91 -2.80 -14.44
C ASP A 284 27.52 -1.63 -15.22
N GLY A 285 26.69 -0.64 -15.56
CA GLY A 285 27.04 0.53 -16.34
C GLY A 285 27.19 0.29 -17.85
N GLU A 286 26.95 -0.92 -18.36
CA GLU A 286 27.13 -1.26 -19.76
C GLU A 286 25.89 -0.88 -20.60
N VAL A 287 26.13 -0.23 -21.75
CA VAL A 287 25.13 0.09 -22.77
C VAL A 287 25.06 -1.07 -23.76
N ALA A 288 23.87 -1.42 -24.24
CA ALA A 288 23.71 -2.46 -25.26
C ALA A 288 24.53 -2.18 -26.54
N ASP A 289 24.97 -3.25 -27.20
CA ASP A 289 25.76 -3.11 -28.42
C ASP A 289 24.95 -2.58 -29.60
N ASP A 290 23.68 -2.94 -29.68
CA ASP A 290 22.77 -2.57 -30.79
C ASP A 290 21.46 -2.03 -30.20
N ILE A 291 20.69 -1.29 -31.00
CA ILE A 291 19.31 -0.97 -30.68
C ILE A 291 18.51 -2.26 -30.63
N ILE A 292 17.58 -2.36 -29.68
CA ILE A 292 16.69 -3.52 -29.56
C ILE A 292 15.42 -3.21 -30.32
N GLU A 293 15.14 -4.01 -31.33
CA GLU A 293 13.94 -3.90 -32.17
C GLU A 293 12.86 -4.84 -31.64
N THR A 294 11.67 -4.32 -31.42
CA THR A 294 10.50 -5.06 -30.95
C THR A 294 9.32 -4.79 -31.88
N ASP A 295 8.23 -5.52 -31.73
CA ASP A 295 7.01 -5.29 -32.49
C ASP A 295 6.40 -3.90 -32.28
N THR A 296 6.70 -3.26 -31.14
CA THR A 296 6.13 -1.97 -30.73
C THR A 296 7.06 -0.78 -30.90
N GLY A 297 8.34 -1.00 -31.17
CA GLY A 297 9.31 0.08 -31.33
C GLY A 297 10.76 -0.31 -31.09
N TYR A 298 11.58 0.70 -30.87
CA TYR A 298 13.02 0.56 -30.66
C TYR A 298 13.38 0.91 -29.22
N TYR A 299 14.31 0.16 -28.62
CA TYR A 299 14.84 0.40 -27.30
C TYR A 299 16.34 0.64 -27.33
N VAL A 300 16.78 1.65 -26.60
CA VAL A 300 18.18 1.87 -26.24
C VAL A 300 18.29 1.66 -24.74
N VAL A 301 19.16 0.76 -24.30
CA VAL A 301 19.22 0.34 -22.89
C VAL A 301 20.65 0.44 -22.34
N ARG A 302 20.73 0.78 -21.05
CA ARG A 302 21.94 0.68 -20.22
C ARG A 302 21.58 -0.10 -18.97
N LEU A 303 22.32 -1.15 -18.65
CA LEU A 303 22.17 -1.82 -17.38
C LEU A 303 22.87 -1.00 -16.30
N ASP A 304 22.14 -0.58 -15.27
CA ASP A 304 22.70 0.26 -14.22
C ASP A 304 23.32 -0.60 -13.11
N LYS A 305 22.60 -1.61 -12.60
CA LYS A 305 23.09 -2.53 -11.57
C LYS A 305 22.41 -3.90 -11.69
N ILE A 306 23.21 -4.97 -11.68
CA ILE A 306 22.71 -6.35 -11.68
C ILE A 306 22.01 -6.69 -10.37
N ASN A 307 22.55 -6.21 -9.25
CA ASN A 307 21.94 -6.38 -7.92
C ASN A 307 21.78 -5.00 -7.30
N ASP A 308 20.60 -4.42 -7.44
CA ASP A 308 20.25 -3.15 -6.82
C ASP A 308 19.64 -3.38 -5.45
N GLU A 309 20.32 -2.93 -4.40
CA GLU A 309 19.92 -3.16 -3.01
C GLU A 309 18.59 -2.45 -2.67
N ASP A 310 18.39 -1.22 -3.18
CA ASP A 310 17.19 -0.44 -2.90
C ASP A 310 15.96 -1.01 -3.63
N ALA A 311 16.13 -1.35 -4.91
CA ALA A 311 15.09 -2.01 -5.70
C ALA A 311 14.74 -3.40 -5.12
N THR A 312 15.76 -4.16 -4.70
CA THR A 312 15.60 -5.46 -4.04
C THR A 312 14.85 -5.34 -2.73
N ALA A 313 15.19 -4.36 -1.89
CA ALA A 313 14.49 -4.12 -0.62
C ALA A 313 13.00 -3.79 -0.86
N SER A 314 12.71 -2.89 -1.81
CA SER A 314 11.35 -2.54 -2.19
C SER A 314 10.56 -3.74 -2.74
N LYS A 315 11.18 -4.56 -3.59
CA LYS A 315 10.55 -5.78 -4.13
C LYS A 315 10.28 -6.79 -3.02
N ARG A 316 11.25 -6.99 -2.10
CA ARG A 316 11.10 -7.89 -0.96
C ARG A 316 9.93 -7.50 -0.08
N GLU A 317 9.82 -6.21 0.27
CA GLU A 317 8.70 -5.68 1.04
C GLU A 317 7.36 -5.89 0.33
N SER A 318 7.30 -5.58 -0.96
CA SER A 318 6.10 -5.79 -1.78
C SER A 318 5.68 -7.27 -1.84
N LEU A 319 6.63 -8.18 -2.06
CA LEU A 319 6.36 -9.62 -2.08
C LEU A 319 5.95 -10.15 -0.71
N GLN A 320 6.60 -9.68 0.36
CA GLN A 320 6.26 -10.05 1.73
C GLN A 320 4.80 -9.67 2.01
N ASN A 321 4.44 -8.41 1.78
CA ASN A 321 3.08 -7.91 1.98
C ASN A 321 2.04 -8.67 1.13
N SER A 322 2.38 -8.98 -0.12
CA SER A 322 1.50 -9.75 -1.01
C SER A 322 1.27 -11.18 -0.50
N LYS A 323 2.34 -11.89 -0.14
CA LYS A 323 2.26 -13.26 0.40
C LYS A 323 1.52 -13.31 1.73
N GLU A 324 1.74 -12.33 2.61
CA GLU A 324 1.03 -12.20 3.88
C GLU A 324 -0.46 -11.96 3.67
N SER A 325 -0.82 -11.06 2.77
CA SER A 325 -2.21 -10.78 2.41
C SER A 325 -2.90 -12.02 1.80
N THR A 326 -2.19 -12.76 0.94
CA THR A 326 -2.69 -14.00 0.35
C THR A 326 -2.94 -15.04 1.42
N TYR A 327 -1.96 -15.28 2.30
CA TYR A 327 -2.10 -16.25 3.39
C TYR A 327 -3.25 -15.91 4.33
N TYR A 328 -3.37 -14.64 4.73
CA TYR A 328 -4.49 -14.16 5.54
C TYR A 328 -5.84 -14.41 4.86
N THR A 329 -5.93 -14.09 3.57
CA THR A 329 -7.16 -14.24 2.80
C THR A 329 -7.55 -15.70 2.64
N GLU A 330 -6.61 -16.58 2.28
CA GLU A 330 -6.83 -18.02 2.16
C GLU A 330 -7.23 -18.65 3.49
N THR A 331 -6.53 -18.31 4.57
CA THR A 331 -6.84 -18.80 5.91
C THR A 331 -8.24 -18.40 6.37
N THR A 332 -8.60 -17.14 6.19
CA THR A 332 -9.92 -16.64 6.60
C THR A 332 -11.05 -17.13 5.69
N ASN A 333 -10.79 -17.36 4.40
CA ASN A 333 -11.73 -18.01 3.48
C ASN A 333 -11.96 -19.46 3.89
N GLN A 334 -10.90 -20.20 4.22
CA GLN A 334 -11.01 -21.59 4.68
C GLN A 334 -11.88 -21.68 5.95
N TRP A 335 -11.70 -20.75 6.89
CA TRP A 335 -12.55 -20.73 8.08
C TRP A 335 -14.02 -20.44 7.77
N LEU A 336 -14.28 -19.58 6.77
CA LEU A 336 -15.65 -19.31 6.31
C LEU A 336 -16.28 -20.55 5.64
N ASP A 337 -15.49 -21.26 4.82
CA ASP A 337 -15.95 -22.49 4.15
C ASP A 337 -16.26 -23.62 5.14
N ASP A 338 -15.52 -23.68 6.26
CA ASP A 338 -15.68 -24.69 7.31
C ASP A 338 -16.85 -24.36 8.29
N ALA A 339 -17.32 -23.11 8.32
CA ALA A 339 -18.36 -22.63 9.23
C ALA A 339 -19.79 -23.02 8.79
N ASP A 340 -20.71 -23.19 9.76
CA ASP A 340 -22.15 -23.40 9.48
C ASP A 340 -22.85 -22.06 9.19
N VAL A 341 -22.71 -21.56 7.95
CA VAL A 341 -23.33 -20.31 7.51
C VAL A 341 -24.72 -20.56 6.92
N LYS A 342 -25.72 -19.84 7.42
CA LYS A 342 -27.10 -19.89 6.94
C LYS A 342 -27.62 -18.49 6.60
N VAL A 343 -27.76 -18.19 5.32
CA VAL A 343 -28.27 -16.89 4.84
C VAL A 343 -29.78 -16.89 4.70
N VAL A 344 -30.44 -15.90 5.29
CA VAL A 344 -31.88 -15.65 5.15
C VAL A 344 -32.10 -14.76 3.91
N LYS A 345 -32.01 -15.37 2.71
CA LYS A 345 -32.11 -14.68 1.41
C LYS A 345 -33.30 -13.71 1.30
N LYS A 346 -34.43 -13.99 1.96
CA LYS A 346 -35.61 -13.11 1.94
C LYS A 346 -35.35 -11.82 2.70
N VAL A 347 -34.53 -11.83 3.76
CA VAL A 347 -34.13 -10.66 4.53
C VAL A 347 -33.07 -9.89 3.75
N LEU A 348 -32.03 -10.59 3.26
CA LEU A 348 -30.94 -9.97 2.47
C LEU A 348 -31.48 -9.16 1.29
N LYS A 349 -32.40 -9.70 0.52
CA LYS A 349 -33.03 -9.02 -0.63
C LYS A 349 -33.78 -7.73 -0.30
N THR A 350 -34.01 -7.42 0.99
CA THR A 350 -34.62 -6.15 1.41
C THR A 350 -33.60 -5.01 1.46
N LEU A 351 -32.32 -5.31 1.62
CA LEU A 351 -31.24 -4.33 1.50
C LEU A 351 -30.93 -4.10 0.03
N LYS A 352 -30.84 -2.83 -0.38
CA LYS A 352 -30.53 -2.43 -1.75
C LYS A 352 -29.48 -1.33 -1.75
N ILE A 353 -28.47 -1.48 -2.57
CA ILE A 353 -27.51 -0.48 -2.95
C ILE A 353 -27.86 -0.03 -4.38
N THR A 354 -28.12 1.26 -4.58
CA THR A 354 -28.54 1.81 -5.88
C THR A 354 -27.96 3.20 -6.05
N ASP A 355 -27.96 3.75 -7.28
CA ASP A 355 -27.53 5.11 -7.56
C ASP A 355 -28.41 6.20 -6.92
N LYS A 356 -29.62 5.83 -6.48
CA LYS A 356 -30.53 6.75 -5.78
C LYS A 356 -30.12 7.02 -4.32
N HIS A 357 -29.22 6.25 -3.80
CA HIS A 357 -28.76 6.28 -2.41
C HIS A 357 -27.24 6.52 -2.38
N THR A 358 -26.78 7.52 -3.11
CA THR A 358 -25.37 7.93 -3.10
C THR A 358 -25.06 8.69 -1.82
N PHE A 359 -24.00 8.23 -1.11
CA PHE A 359 -23.46 8.92 0.04
C PHE A 359 -22.32 9.81 -0.43
N THR A 360 -22.34 11.07 0.00
CA THR A 360 -21.21 11.96 -0.21
C THR A 360 -20.25 11.79 0.97
N ALA A 361 -19.01 11.44 0.70
CA ALA A 361 -18.00 11.46 1.74
C ALA A 361 -17.96 12.84 2.40
N PRO A 362 -17.89 12.94 3.74
CA PRO A 362 -17.65 14.24 4.35
C PRO A 362 -16.33 14.75 3.79
N THR A 363 -16.33 15.98 3.30
CA THR A 363 -15.09 16.69 3.00
C THR A 363 -14.26 16.61 4.26
N SER A 364 -13.11 15.95 4.19
CA SER A 364 -12.18 15.89 5.31
C SER A 364 -11.97 17.31 5.80
N THR A 365 -12.53 17.62 6.97
CA THR A 365 -12.16 18.86 7.65
C THR A 365 -10.65 18.74 7.84
N PRO A 366 -9.84 19.69 7.33
CA PRO A 366 -8.40 19.58 7.52
C PRO A 366 -8.18 19.40 9.01
N THR A 367 -7.52 18.30 9.39
CA THR A 367 -7.02 18.10 10.75
C THR A 367 -6.36 19.41 11.11
N PRO A 368 -6.75 20.09 12.20
CA PRO A 368 -6.07 21.30 12.60
C PRO A 368 -4.59 20.92 12.71
N SER A 369 -3.79 21.54 11.86
CA SER A 369 -2.33 21.48 11.97
C SER A 369 -2.04 21.83 13.45
N PRO A 370 -1.18 21.08 14.16
CA PRO A 370 -0.84 21.45 15.52
C PRO A 370 -0.47 22.92 15.48
N GLU A 371 -1.29 23.72 16.16
CA GLU A 371 -1.14 25.17 16.26
C GLU A 371 0.30 25.43 16.70
N ALA A 372 1.04 26.11 15.85
CA ALA A 372 2.42 26.49 16.17
C ALA A 372 2.38 27.11 17.57
N THR A 373 3.11 26.51 18.47
CA THR A 373 3.31 27.04 19.84
C THR A 373 3.58 28.53 19.69
N PRO A 374 2.83 29.42 20.35
CA PRO A 374 3.08 30.84 20.25
C PRO A 374 4.51 31.08 20.70
N GLU A 375 5.32 31.59 19.80
CA GLU A 375 6.65 32.11 20.07
C GLU A 375 6.47 33.15 21.18
N VAL A 376 7.06 32.89 22.35
CA VAL A 376 7.06 33.82 23.47
C VAL A 376 7.79 35.07 22.99
N THR A 377 7.02 36.07 22.61
CA THR A 377 7.56 37.39 22.32
C THR A 377 8.10 37.95 23.62
N GLU A 378 9.40 37.94 23.79
CA GLU A 378 10.06 38.70 24.86
C GLU A 378 9.65 40.16 24.73
N GLU A 379 8.98 40.62 25.77
CA GLU A 379 8.55 42.00 25.95
C GLU A 379 9.75 42.91 25.92
N ALA A 380 9.85 43.76 24.87
CA ALA A 380 10.89 44.74 24.74
C ALA A 380 10.80 45.80 25.84
N THR A 381 11.75 45.83 26.76
CA THR A 381 11.96 46.89 27.73
C THR A 381 12.39 48.18 27.01
N PRO A 382 11.79 49.33 27.28
CA PRO A 382 12.15 50.55 26.59
C PRO A 382 13.50 51.09 27.03
N THR A 383 14.38 51.30 26.01
CA THR A 383 15.68 51.99 26.15
C THR A 383 15.45 53.51 26.17
N PRO A 384 16.05 54.28 27.07
CA PRO A 384 16.03 55.73 26.96
C PRO A 384 17.10 56.21 25.93
N GLU A 385 16.67 57.23 25.16
CA GLU A 385 17.51 57.98 24.25
C GLU A 385 18.68 58.71 24.97
N ALA A 386 19.87 58.74 24.32
CA ALA A 386 20.87 59.81 24.36
C ALA A 386 21.90 59.59 23.26
N ASP A 387 21.81 60.33 22.22
CA ASP A 387 22.60 61.44 21.73
C ASP A 387 24.10 61.21 21.39
N VAL A 388 24.35 61.34 20.07
CA VAL A 388 25.47 61.87 19.25
C VAL A 388 26.91 61.60 19.72
N THR A 389 27.75 61.05 18.87
CA THR A 389 28.82 61.60 18.02
C THR A 389 29.81 60.54 17.58
N GLU A 390 29.98 60.52 16.27
CA GLU A 390 31.20 60.62 15.44
C GLU A 390 32.43 59.71 15.70
N GLU A 391 32.91 59.26 14.56
CA GLU A 391 34.25 59.01 14.03
C GLU A 391 34.96 57.68 14.20
N ALA A 392 35.07 57.06 13.07
CA ALA A 392 36.27 56.61 12.30
C ALA A 392 37.21 55.55 12.91
N GLU A 393 37.49 54.65 12.14
CA GLU A 393 38.77 54.19 11.56
C GLU A 393 38.99 52.65 11.63
N ALA A 394 39.44 52.23 10.48
CA ALA A 394 39.89 50.93 10.08
C ALA A 394 40.98 50.31 10.93
N THR A 395 41.13 49.04 10.96
CA THR A 395 42.34 48.30 10.51
C THR A 395 42.31 46.83 10.85
N GLU A 396 42.45 46.08 9.79
CA GLU A 396 43.35 44.92 9.56
C GLU A 396 43.30 43.63 10.44
N THR A 397 43.18 42.55 9.66
CA THR A 397 43.62 41.17 9.89
C THR A 397 45.14 41.12 10.26
N PRO A 398 45.62 40.07 10.95
CA PRO A 398 46.19 38.93 10.25
C PRO A 398 46.00 37.54 10.90
N ALA A 399 45.92 36.60 10.08
CA ALA A 399 46.51 35.32 9.74
C ALA A 399 47.43 34.59 10.73
N ALA A 400 47.19 33.27 10.72
CA ALA A 400 48.12 32.15 10.80
C ALA A 400 48.80 31.80 12.14
N GLU A 401 48.75 30.57 12.53
CA GLU A 401 49.86 29.60 12.40
C GLU A 401 49.49 28.22 12.94
N GLU A 402 49.99 27.25 12.22
CA GLU A 402 50.02 25.80 12.45
C GLU A 402 50.75 25.45 13.75
N THR A 403 50.50 24.25 14.28
CA THR A 403 51.60 23.30 14.61
C THR A 403 51.03 21.88 14.81
N GLU A 404 51.71 20.98 14.11
CA GLU A 404 51.77 19.53 14.22
C GLU A 404 52.20 19.02 15.61
N THR A 405 51.85 17.75 15.90
CA THR A 405 52.75 16.62 16.26
C THR A 405 51.85 15.44 16.65
N ALA A 406 51.82 14.36 15.98
CA ALA A 406 52.58 13.12 15.87
C ALA A 406 52.88 12.38 17.21
N GLU A 407 52.53 11.15 17.24
CA GLU A 407 53.18 9.90 17.65
C GLU A 407 52.12 8.90 18.15
N ASP A 408 51.87 7.83 17.44
CA ASP A 408 52.64 6.57 17.33
C ASP A 408 52.57 5.69 18.59
N THR A 409 51.90 4.57 18.49
CA THR A 409 52.44 3.27 18.98
C THR A 409 51.55 2.09 18.45
N GLU A 410 52.17 1.34 17.67
CA GLU A 410 52.19 -0.04 17.26
C GLU A 410 51.95 -1.05 18.40
N ALA A 411 51.34 -2.16 18.09
CA ALA A 411 51.74 -3.55 18.31
C ALA A 411 50.55 -4.51 18.15
N THR A 412 50.47 -5.30 17.08
CA THR A 412 51.12 -6.63 16.92
C THR A 412 50.43 -7.70 17.80
N VAL A 413 49.90 -8.70 17.29
CA VAL A 413 50.15 -9.91 16.49
C VAL A 413 49.01 -10.92 16.60
N THR A 414 48.74 -11.54 15.50
CA THR A 414 48.25 -12.89 15.21
C THR A 414 48.89 -14.01 16.07
N PRO A 415 48.58 -15.29 15.89
CA PRO A 415 47.45 -16.09 15.36
C PRO A 415 47.22 -17.41 16.15
N THR A 416 46.49 -18.34 15.49
CA THR A 416 46.59 -19.83 15.69
C THR A 416 45.50 -20.41 16.61
N GLU A 417 44.77 -21.41 16.30
CA GLU A 417 44.94 -22.70 15.60
C GLU A 417 43.58 -23.38 15.51
N GLU A 418 43.14 -23.89 14.40
CA GLU A 418 43.14 -25.27 13.95
C GLU A 418 42.61 -26.32 14.96
N ALA A 419 41.62 -27.02 14.56
CA ALA A 419 41.29 -28.45 14.69
C ALA A 419 39.76 -28.62 14.81
N GLU A 420 39.06 -29.55 14.28
CA GLU A 420 39.32 -30.78 13.54
C GLU A 420 37.96 -31.28 13.04
N ALA A 421 37.95 -31.92 11.95
CA ALA A 421 36.81 -32.58 11.34
C ALA A 421 36.35 -33.77 12.21
N THR A 422 35.04 -33.97 12.29
CA THR A 422 34.50 -35.30 12.58
C THR A 422 33.30 -35.63 11.72
N GLU A 423 33.48 -36.61 11.00
CA GLU A 423 32.80 -37.51 10.12
C GLU A 423 31.29 -37.68 10.30
N THR A 424 30.66 -37.79 9.17
CA THR A 424 29.35 -38.39 8.86
C THR A 424 29.27 -39.85 9.32
N PRO A 425 28.08 -40.35 9.61
CA PRO A 425 27.73 -41.66 9.11
C PRO A 425 26.52 -41.65 8.18
N GLU A 426 26.79 -42.20 7.05
CA GLU A 426 25.97 -42.82 6.04
C GLU A 426 24.85 -43.69 6.64
N ALA A 427 23.64 -43.55 6.20
CA ALA A 427 22.59 -44.53 6.43
C ALA A 427 21.92 -44.93 5.12
N THR A 428 22.09 -46.17 4.83
CA THR A 428 21.66 -47.02 3.73
C THR A 428 20.13 -47.06 3.54
N PRO A 429 19.64 -47.31 2.31
CA PRO A 429 18.21 -47.36 1.99
C PRO A 429 17.63 -48.74 2.34
N THR A 430 16.37 -48.77 2.77
CA THR A 430 15.57 -49.96 2.87
C THR A 430 14.39 -49.93 1.90
N GLU A 431 14.41 -50.92 1.09
CA GLU A 431 13.56 -51.35 0.00
C GLU A 431 12.12 -51.70 0.42
N ALA A 432 11.24 -51.54 -0.54
CA ALA A 432 9.86 -51.88 -0.73
C ALA A 432 9.30 -53.12 0.00
N ALA A 433 8.02 -53.09 0.28
CA ALA A 433 7.03 -54.05 -0.24
C ALA A 433 5.61 -53.85 0.33
N LYS A 434 4.71 -53.75 -0.55
CA LYS A 434 3.31 -54.15 -0.83
C LYS A 434 2.31 -53.05 -0.86
#